data_0534b55744a949f8cfa7aaa76afb3245
#
_entry.id   0534b55744a949f8cfa7aaa76afb3245
#
_cell.length_a   1.000
_cell.length_b   1.000
_cell.length_c   1.000
_cell.angle_alpha   90.00
_cell.angle_beta   90.00
_cell.angle_gamma   90.00
#
_symmetry.space_group_name_H-M   'P 1'
#
loop_
_entity.id
_entity.type
_entity.pdbx_description
1 polymer ?
#
loop_
_entity_poly.entity_id
_entity_poly.type
_entity_poly.pdbx_seq_one_letter_code
_entity_poly.pdbx_strand_id
1 'polypeptide(L)' 'MSKRFYFAIKGGCYDPETGETDEAGLCVGFNGPDAPEDVMAFAEQQLPCCAGRLRQITEEEYLRDFGDDE' A
#
# COMPACT_ATOMS: atom_id res chain seq x y z
N MET A 1 -21.13 -3.17 2.01
CA MET A 1 -20.00 -2.96 2.92
C MET A 1 -18.72 -2.77 2.14
N SER A 2 -17.87 -1.88 2.60
CA SER A 2 -16.60 -1.65 1.95
C SER A 2 -15.49 -2.40 2.69
N LYS A 3 -14.52 -2.88 1.94
CA LYS A 3 -13.33 -3.51 2.50
C LYS A 3 -12.12 -2.68 2.12
N ARG A 4 -11.22 -2.50 3.05
CA ARG A 4 -9.99 -1.76 2.83
C ARG A 4 -8.79 -2.66 3.07
N PHE A 5 -7.80 -2.52 2.21
CA PHE A 5 -6.56 -3.27 2.30
C PHE A 5 -5.40 -2.29 2.29
N TYR A 6 -4.38 -2.61 3.04
CA TYR A 6 -3.26 -1.71 3.24
C TYR A 6 -1.98 -2.38 2.81
N PHE A 7 -1.10 -1.62 2.17
CA PHE A 7 0.15 -2.14 1.63
C PHE A 7 1.28 -1.18 1.93
N ALA A 8 2.48 -1.71 2.02
CA ALA A 8 3.71 -0.92 2.08
C ALA A 8 4.50 -1.15 0.81
N ILE A 9 5.00 -0.07 0.23
CA ILE A 9 5.78 -0.12 -1.01
C ILE A 9 7.21 0.24 -0.68
N LYS A 10 8.11 -0.73 -0.78
CA LYS A 10 9.52 -0.51 -0.49
C LYS A 10 10.11 0.41 -1.54
N GLY A 11 10.73 1.50 -1.09
CA GLY A 11 11.32 2.48 -1.99
C GLY A 11 10.31 3.29 -2.77
N GLY A 12 9.05 3.32 -2.30
CA GLY A 12 7.98 4.05 -2.99
C GLY A 12 8.03 5.55 -2.82
N CYS A 13 8.79 6.02 -1.85
CA CYS A 13 8.94 7.44 -1.59
C CYS A 13 10.41 7.83 -1.75
N TYR A 14 10.68 8.80 -2.61
CA TYR A 14 12.05 9.25 -2.88
C TYR A 14 12.21 10.68 -2.38
N ASP A 15 13.25 10.91 -1.59
CA ASP A 15 13.57 12.24 -1.10
C ASP A 15 14.75 12.79 -1.93
N PRO A 16 14.50 13.78 -2.79
CA PRO A 16 15.55 14.34 -3.63
C PRO A 16 16.60 15.14 -2.85
N GLU A 17 16.28 15.56 -1.64
CA GLU A 17 17.22 16.31 -0.81
C GLU A 17 18.31 15.42 -0.22
N THR A 18 17.91 14.24 0.23
CA THR A 18 18.86 13.30 0.84
C THR A 18 19.29 12.19 -0.09
N GLY A 19 18.52 11.96 -1.16
CA GLY A 19 18.76 10.87 -2.10
C GLY A 19 18.37 9.51 -1.55
N GLU A 20 17.63 9.49 -0.44
CA GLU A 20 17.20 8.25 0.18
C GLU A 20 15.81 7.87 -0.26
N THR A 21 15.50 6.59 -0.13
CA THR A 21 14.16 6.08 -0.42
C THR A 21 13.56 5.48 0.84
N ASP A 22 12.26 5.72 1.02
CA ASP A 22 11.51 5.21 2.15
C ASP A 22 10.30 4.41 1.67
N GLU A 23 9.71 3.65 2.58
CA GLU A 23 8.48 2.95 2.27
C GLU A 23 7.33 3.95 2.15
N ALA A 24 6.44 3.69 1.20
CA ALA A 24 5.22 4.47 1.03
C ALA A 24 4.02 3.61 1.41
N GLY A 25 3.01 4.23 1.99
CA GLY A 25 1.78 3.55 2.34
C GLY A 25 0.77 3.61 1.19
N LEU A 26 0.03 2.53 1.02
CA LEU A 26 -1.03 2.46 0.01
C LEU A 26 -2.28 1.87 0.65
N CYS A 27 -3.41 2.55 0.46
CA CYS A 27 -4.70 2.08 0.91
C CYS A 27 -5.59 1.84 -0.30
N VAL A 28 -6.13 0.63 -0.41
CA VAL A 28 -7.02 0.27 -1.51
C VAL A 28 -8.37 -0.12 -0.93
N GLY A 29 -9.44 0.47 -1.44
CA GLY A 29 -10.79 0.17 -0.99
C GLY A 29 -11.63 -0.49 -2.07
N PHE A 30 -12.44 -1.43 -1.66
CA PHE A 30 -13.39 -2.10 -2.54
C PHE A 30 -14.78 -2.03 -1.94
N ASN A 31 -15.78 -1.91 -2.80
CA ASN A 31 -17.17 -1.85 -2.38
C ASN A 31 -17.86 -3.19 -2.61
N GLY A 32 -18.51 -3.72 -1.55
CA GLY A 32 -19.33 -4.91 -1.65
C GLY A 32 -18.55 -6.14 -2.12
N PRO A 33 -19.11 -6.90 -3.05
CA PRO A 33 -18.50 -8.15 -3.49
C PRO A 33 -17.39 -7.98 -4.53
N ASP A 34 -16.99 -6.75 -4.81
CA ASP A 34 -16.03 -6.47 -5.87
C ASP A 34 -14.57 -6.76 -5.47
N ALA A 35 -14.34 -7.05 -4.19
CA ALA A 35 -12.98 -7.32 -3.73
C ALA A 35 -12.42 -8.59 -4.39
N PRO A 36 -11.20 -8.54 -4.96
CA PRO A 36 -10.60 -9.71 -5.58
C PRO A 36 -10.18 -10.73 -4.54
N GLU A 37 -10.06 -12.00 -4.96
CA GLU A 37 -9.60 -13.05 -4.07
C GLU A 37 -8.14 -12.84 -3.68
N ASP A 38 -7.34 -12.40 -4.63
CA ASP A 38 -5.92 -12.11 -4.38
C ASP A 38 -5.69 -10.62 -4.50
N VAL A 39 -5.79 -9.93 -3.37
CA VAL A 39 -5.64 -8.48 -3.32
C VAL A 39 -4.21 -8.07 -3.68
N MET A 40 -3.23 -8.87 -3.28
CA MET A 40 -1.84 -8.57 -3.59
C MET A 40 -1.57 -8.60 -5.10
N ALA A 41 -2.09 -9.62 -5.78
CA ALA A 41 -1.96 -9.69 -7.23
C ALA A 41 -2.67 -8.54 -7.91
N PHE A 42 -3.83 -8.14 -7.40
CA PHE A 42 -4.55 -7.00 -7.94
C PHE A 42 -3.71 -5.72 -7.79
N ALA A 43 -3.13 -5.50 -6.62
CA ALA A 43 -2.32 -4.31 -6.36
C ALA A 43 -1.08 -4.27 -7.28
N GLU A 44 -0.44 -5.41 -7.48
CA GLU A 44 0.71 -5.50 -8.38
C GLU A 44 0.32 -5.23 -9.83
N GLN A 45 -0.87 -5.65 -10.21
CA GLN A 45 -1.38 -5.41 -11.54
C GLN A 45 -1.65 -3.93 -11.80
N GLN A 46 -2.17 -3.24 -10.79
CA GLN A 46 -2.45 -1.81 -10.89
C GLN A 46 -1.16 -0.98 -10.86
N LEU A 47 -0.16 -1.48 -10.16
CA LEU A 47 1.11 -0.78 -10.00
C LEU A 47 2.27 -1.69 -10.42
N PRO A 48 2.40 -1.97 -11.72
CA PRO A 48 3.43 -2.89 -12.20
C PRO A 48 4.85 -2.42 -11.89
N CYS A 49 5.05 -1.12 -11.77
CA CYS A 49 6.36 -0.58 -11.39
C CYS A 49 6.74 -0.92 -9.95
N CYS A 50 5.75 -1.28 -9.13
CA CYS A 50 5.96 -1.66 -7.74
C CYS A 50 5.86 -3.16 -7.51
N ALA A 51 5.65 -3.94 -8.57
CA ALA A 51 5.55 -5.38 -8.46
C ALA A 51 6.82 -5.96 -7.83
N GLY A 52 6.64 -6.84 -6.85
CA GLY A 52 7.75 -7.39 -6.11
C GLY A 52 8.22 -6.55 -4.93
N ARG A 53 7.74 -5.31 -4.82
CA ARG A 53 8.09 -4.43 -3.72
C ARG A 53 6.92 -4.15 -2.79
N LEU A 54 5.74 -4.63 -3.14
CA LEU A 54 4.54 -4.47 -2.34
C LEU A 54 4.53 -5.49 -1.20
N ARG A 55 4.05 -5.06 -0.04
CA ARG A 55 3.89 -5.92 1.13
C ARG A 55 2.55 -5.58 1.76
N GLN A 56 1.70 -6.57 1.91
CA GLN A 56 0.41 -6.37 2.55
C GLN A 56 0.60 -6.23 4.06
N ILE A 57 0.00 -5.20 4.63
CA ILE A 57 0.10 -4.92 6.07
C ILE A 57 -1.31 -4.77 6.64
N THR A 58 -1.39 -4.74 7.96
CA THR A 58 -2.67 -4.54 8.64
C THR A 58 -2.98 -3.05 8.74
N GLU A 59 -4.23 -2.75 9.03
CA GLU A 59 -4.65 -1.37 9.28
C GLU A 59 -3.84 -0.76 10.43
N GLU A 60 -3.62 -1.55 11.48
CA GLU A 60 -2.86 -1.09 12.62
C GLU A 60 -1.44 -0.70 12.24
N GLU A 61 -0.78 -1.55 11.45
CA GLU A 61 0.56 -1.26 10.99
C GLU A 61 0.59 -0.03 10.08
N TYR A 62 -0.40 0.07 9.21
CA TYR A 62 -0.50 1.21 8.31
C TYR A 62 -0.63 2.51 9.07
N LEU A 63 -1.53 2.55 10.06
CA LEU A 63 -1.75 3.75 10.86
C LEU A 63 -0.53 4.10 11.70
N ARG A 64 0.19 3.09 12.17
CA ARG A 64 1.39 3.33 12.97
C ARG A 64 2.53 3.92 12.13
N ASP A 65 2.74 3.38 10.93
CA ASP A 65 3.89 3.74 10.10
C ASP A 65 3.58 4.85 9.11
N PHE A 66 2.35 4.92 8.62
CA PHE A 66 1.97 5.84 7.56
C PHE A 66 0.76 6.70 7.92
N GLY A 67 0.13 6.43 9.04
CA GLY A 67 -1.05 7.17 9.44
C GLY A 67 -0.72 8.60 9.80
N ASP A 68 -1.59 9.50 9.40
CA ASP A 68 -1.47 10.89 9.76
C ASP A 68 -2.05 11.10 11.12
N ASP A 69 -1.22 11.48 12.03
CA ASP A 69 -1.62 11.76 13.38
C ASP A 69 -2.16 13.16 13.50
N GLU A 70 -3.42 13.28 13.39
CA GLU A 70 -4.01 14.60 13.56
C GLU A 70 -4.77 14.78 14.82
#